data_cd82878d55db9a04df336465f334041a
#
_entry.id   cd82878d55db9a04df336465f334041a
#
_cell.length_a   1.000
_cell.length_b   1.000
_cell.length_c   1.000
_cell.angle_alpha   90.00
_cell.angle_beta   90.00
_cell.angle_gamma   90.00
#
_symmetry.space_group_name_H-M   'P 1'
#
loop_
_entity.id
_entity.type
_entity.pdbx_description
1 polymer ?
#
loop_
_entity_poly.entity_id
_entity_poly.type
_entity_poly.pdbx_seq_one_letter_code
_entity_poly.pdbx_strand_id
1 'polypeptide(L)'
;MKKKLLSLLIISGLFANSGGPGQGYAHNAPNMNNCTQCHSGSVNSGNGSVTFTNLPESYIPGQTYSIGVEVSGDHERGYGFQAIAQSGDNVAGEISLNSNSSNTEMTGNYVQHSARTTSGSWVFDWVAPSGDVGEITFSASGLATGGNNGNGGDDIYTVSSSIIAQTPADFTGLFFSEYGEGSSSNKYLEIYNGTGDVVSLDDVVILGNYNGNPWSETFTFQSGATIAVGDVYVVASSDADPAIIALADEVHAYADPWYITAFNGDDVRALATVNGDETTILDIIGTLDTDGDGVSGEGGDDDPGNGWDVAGIEDGTQNHTLVRNLSVVQGNGGDW
;
A
#
# COMPACT_ATOMS: atom_id res chain seq x y z
N MET A 1 -45.80 40.93 47.19
CA MET A 1 -44.65 40.00 47.32
C MET A 1 -44.03 39.82 45.91
N LYS A 2 -42.86 40.46 45.67
CA LYS A 2 -42.12 40.33 44.42
C LYS A 2 -41.19 39.12 44.50
N LYS A 3 -41.45 38.05 43.71
CA LYS A 3 -40.56 36.91 43.56
C LYS A 3 -39.33 37.34 42.72
N LYS A 4 -38.16 37.39 43.34
CA LYS A 4 -36.89 37.55 42.62
C LYS A 4 -36.55 36.19 42.00
N LEU A 5 -36.51 36.13 40.67
CA LEU A 5 -35.98 34.98 39.91
C LEU A 5 -34.47 35.08 39.97
N LEU A 6 -33.84 34.12 40.65
CA LEU A 6 -32.38 33.98 40.69
C LEU A 6 -31.99 33.17 39.45
N SER A 7 -31.49 33.82 38.39
CA SER A 7 -30.89 33.14 37.25
C SER A 7 -29.54 32.57 37.70
N LEU A 8 -29.47 31.26 37.83
CA LEU A 8 -28.22 30.51 38.03
C LEU A 8 -27.49 30.49 36.70
N LEU A 9 -26.48 31.32 36.55
CA LEU A 9 -25.58 31.28 35.40
C LEU A 9 -24.64 30.08 35.62
N ILE A 10 -24.91 28.94 34.92
CA ILE A 10 -24.00 27.82 34.90
C ILE A 10 -22.86 28.23 33.94
N ILE A 11 -21.77 28.71 34.50
CA ILE A 11 -20.50 28.83 33.78
C ILE A 11 -19.94 27.42 33.69
N SER A 12 -20.18 26.73 32.54
CA SER A 12 -19.42 25.54 32.18
C SER A 12 -17.98 26.01 31.93
N GLY A 13 -17.13 25.85 32.94
CA GLY A 13 -15.69 26.06 32.75
C GLY A 13 -15.21 25.10 31.68
N LEU A 14 -14.76 25.63 30.54
CA LEU A 14 -14.00 24.91 29.55
C LEU A 14 -12.64 24.56 30.17
N PHE A 15 -12.48 23.34 30.64
CA PHE A 15 -11.19 22.86 31.14
C PHE A 15 -10.43 22.31 29.94
N ALA A 16 -9.25 22.82 29.66
CA ALA A 16 -8.29 22.17 28.75
C ALA A 16 -7.98 20.79 29.32
N ASN A 17 -8.20 19.79 28.50
CA ASN A 17 -7.99 18.38 28.87
C ASN A 17 -6.58 17.95 28.44
N SER A 18 -5.72 17.58 29.39
CA SER A 18 -4.38 17.09 29.10
C SER A 18 -4.38 15.69 28.42
N GLY A 19 -5.52 15.04 28.36
CA GLY A 19 -5.73 13.74 27.73
C GLY A 19 -6.45 13.82 26.38
N GLY A 20 -6.30 14.94 25.68
CA GLY A 20 -6.92 15.14 24.35
C GLY A 20 -8.27 15.87 24.38
N PRO A 21 -8.66 16.52 23.26
CA PRO A 21 -9.81 17.44 23.23
C PRO A 21 -11.17 16.76 23.04
N GLY A 22 -11.23 15.46 22.74
CA GLY A 22 -12.44 14.83 22.22
C GLY A 22 -12.55 14.98 20.69
N GLN A 23 -13.71 14.66 20.11
CA GLN A 23 -13.87 14.64 18.65
C GLN A 23 -14.03 16.06 18.05
N GLY A 24 -13.48 16.27 16.84
CA GLY A 24 -13.84 17.37 15.96
C GLY A 24 -12.97 18.61 16.09
N TYR A 25 -11.71 18.50 16.55
CA TYR A 25 -10.79 19.63 16.71
C TYR A 25 -9.53 19.52 15.81
N ALA A 26 -9.57 18.72 14.76
CA ALA A 26 -8.46 18.53 13.82
C ALA A 26 -8.40 19.58 12.70
N HIS A 27 -9.17 20.66 12.78
CA HIS A 27 -9.30 21.66 11.72
C HIS A 27 -9.81 21.09 10.40
N ASN A 28 -10.81 20.21 10.47
CA ASN A 28 -11.37 19.50 9.34
C ASN A 28 -12.79 19.99 8.99
N ALA A 29 -13.18 19.73 7.75
CA ALA A 29 -14.53 20.02 7.30
C ALA A 29 -15.59 19.22 8.12
N PRO A 30 -16.83 19.72 8.24
CA PRO A 30 -17.29 21.03 7.75
C PRO A 30 -17.05 22.18 8.74
N ASN A 31 -16.68 21.91 9.99
CA ASN A 31 -16.71 22.92 11.06
C ASN A 31 -15.39 23.68 11.24
N MET A 32 -14.28 23.12 10.78
CA MET A 32 -12.93 23.69 10.89
C MET A 32 -12.52 24.05 12.34
N ASN A 33 -13.09 23.36 13.32
CA ASN A 33 -12.73 23.56 14.73
C ASN A 33 -11.29 23.09 14.98
N ASN A 34 -10.60 23.76 15.86
CA ASN A 34 -9.21 23.48 16.21
C ASN A 34 -8.94 23.82 17.68
N CYS A 35 -7.70 23.82 18.11
CA CYS A 35 -7.31 24.05 19.51
C CYS A 35 -7.77 25.39 20.05
N THR A 36 -8.11 26.39 19.21
CA THR A 36 -8.61 27.73 19.69
C THR A 36 -9.98 27.63 20.35
N GLN A 37 -10.69 26.54 20.24
CA GLN A 37 -11.98 26.37 20.94
C GLN A 37 -11.81 26.31 22.46
N CYS A 38 -10.64 25.89 22.93
CA CYS A 38 -10.33 25.77 24.35
C CYS A 38 -9.11 26.58 24.78
N HIS A 39 -8.18 26.87 23.88
CA HIS A 39 -6.94 27.59 24.11
C HIS A 39 -6.99 28.99 23.51
N SER A 40 -6.44 29.97 24.18
CA SER A 40 -6.39 31.36 23.67
C SER A 40 -5.10 31.57 22.87
N GLY A 41 -5.23 31.92 21.63
CA GLY A 41 -4.15 32.17 20.68
C GLY A 41 -4.70 32.40 19.28
N SER A 42 -3.85 32.86 18.38
CA SER A 42 -4.17 32.94 16.95
C SER A 42 -3.56 31.76 16.22
N VAL A 43 -4.33 31.17 15.32
CA VAL A 43 -3.86 30.02 14.52
C VAL A 43 -2.68 30.45 13.64
N ASN A 44 -1.62 29.62 13.58
CA ASN A 44 -0.44 29.80 12.74
C ASN A 44 0.29 31.14 12.93
N SER A 45 0.30 31.69 14.16
CA SER A 45 0.91 32.98 14.44
C SER A 45 2.29 32.91 15.12
N GLY A 46 2.70 31.76 15.63
CA GLY A 46 4.00 31.49 16.22
C GLY A 46 5.08 31.06 15.20
N ASN A 47 6.28 30.76 15.70
CA ASN A 47 7.40 30.30 14.87
C ASN A 47 7.46 28.76 14.69
N GLY A 48 6.44 28.04 15.16
CA GLY A 48 6.35 26.62 15.03
C GLY A 48 5.44 26.16 13.87
N SER A 49 5.08 24.90 13.91
CA SER A 49 4.19 24.28 12.93
C SER A 49 3.54 23.01 13.47
N VAL A 50 2.51 22.54 12.79
CA VAL A 50 2.09 21.14 12.78
C VAL A 50 2.29 20.60 11.36
N THR A 51 2.88 19.42 11.21
CA THR A 51 3.17 18.80 9.91
C THR A 51 2.87 17.31 9.95
N PHE A 52 2.53 16.75 8.80
CA PHE A 52 2.52 15.30 8.60
C PHE A 52 3.90 14.85 8.11
N THR A 53 4.38 13.72 8.63
CA THR A 53 5.58 13.03 8.14
C THR A 53 5.18 11.66 7.59
N ASN A 54 5.90 11.17 6.58
CA ASN A 54 5.61 9.92 5.88
C ASN A 54 4.20 9.86 5.26
N LEU A 55 3.56 11.00 5.02
CA LEU A 55 2.35 11.04 4.22
C LEU A 55 2.75 10.77 2.76
N PRO A 56 2.17 9.75 2.08
CA PRO A 56 2.52 9.46 0.70
C PRO A 56 2.00 10.56 -0.25
N GLU A 57 2.60 10.72 -1.42
CA GLU A 57 2.11 11.63 -2.45
C GLU A 57 0.79 11.14 -3.07
N SER A 58 0.62 9.80 -3.11
CA SER A 58 -0.61 9.12 -3.52
C SER A 58 -0.79 7.84 -2.73
N TYR A 59 -2.02 7.34 -2.62
CA TYR A 59 -2.30 6.10 -1.89
C TYR A 59 -2.68 4.96 -2.84
N ILE A 60 -2.29 3.75 -2.46
CA ILE A 60 -2.75 2.51 -3.08
C ILE A 60 -3.97 2.04 -2.30
N PRO A 61 -5.12 1.75 -2.94
CA PRO A 61 -6.30 1.23 -2.28
C PRO A 61 -6.01 0.01 -1.40
N GLY A 62 -6.51 0.04 -0.16
CA GLY A 62 -6.34 -1.05 0.81
C GLY A 62 -4.97 -1.12 1.51
N GLN A 63 -3.98 -0.33 1.09
CA GLN A 63 -2.65 -0.34 1.72
C GLN A 63 -2.64 0.39 3.05
N THR A 64 -1.81 -0.11 3.98
CA THR A 64 -1.55 0.54 5.28
C THR A 64 -0.32 1.42 5.21
N TYR A 65 -0.43 2.63 5.77
CA TYR A 65 0.64 3.61 5.87
C TYR A 65 0.84 4.02 7.33
N SER A 66 2.10 4.10 7.77
CA SER A 66 2.45 4.65 9.09
C SER A 66 2.76 6.12 8.95
N ILE A 67 1.84 6.98 9.38
CA ILE A 67 1.88 8.43 9.20
C ILE A 67 2.26 9.08 10.53
N GLY A 68 3.19 10.02 10.49
CA GLY A 68 3.59 10.80 11.63
C GLY A 68 2.89 12.17 11.69
N VAL A 69 2.75 12.71 12.91
CA VAL A 69 2.41 14.11 13.17
C VAL A 69 3.49 14.72 14.04
N GLU A 70 4.03 15.84 13.61
CA GLU A 70 5.00 16.62 14.39
C GLU A 70 4.46 18.01 14.68
N VAL A 71 4.58 18.42 15.94
CA VAL A 71 4.23 19.76 16.43
C VAL A 71 5.47 20.41 17.00
N SER A 72 5.78 21.59 16.52
CA SER A 72 6.85 22.46 17.07
C SER A 72 6.28 23.81 17.47
N GLY A 73 7.02 24.58 18.26
CA GLY A 73 6.64 25.93 18.68
C GLY A 73 7.68 26.56 19.59
N ASP A 74 7.52 27.86 19.88
CA ASP A 74 8.40 28.56 20.80
C ASP A 74 8.20 28.14 22.27
N HIS A 75 7.13 27.42 22.55
CA HIS A 75 6.75 26.94 23.86
C HIS A 75 6.90 25.42 23.95
N GLU A 76 7.87 24.94 24.71
CA GLU A 76 8.25 23.52 24.77
C GLU A 76 7.76 22.81 26.04
N ARG A 77 6.81 23.36 26.78
CA ARG A 77 6.34 22.74 28.04
C ARG A 77 5.41 21.56 27.84
N GLY A 78 4.87 21.42 26.64
CA GLY A 78 4.07 20.27 26.23
C GLY A 78 3.40 20.49 24.90
N TYR A 79 3.22 19.41 24.22
CA TYR A 79 2.59 19.37 22.90
C TYR A 79 1.34 18.51 22.94
N GLY A 80 0.41 18.81 22.03
CA GLY A 80 -0.79 18.02 21.79
C GLY A 80 -1.22 18.14 20.34
N PHE A 81 -2.01 17.19 19.86
CA PHE A 81 -2.55 17.17 18.50
C PHE A 81 -3.87 16.44 18.42
N GLN A 82 -4.59 16.67 17.33
CA GLN A 82 -5.65 15.81 16.82
C GLN A 82 -5.57 15.80 15.30
N ALA A 83 -5.81 14.61 14.68
CA ALA A 83 -5.79 14.44 13.24
C ALA A 83 -6.91 13.51 12.76
N ILE A 84 -7.27 13.64 11.46
CA ILE A 84 -8.27 12.84 10.76
C ILE A 84 -7.94 12.81 9.26
N ALA A 85 -8.44 11.77 8.57
CA ALA A 85 -8.44 11.66 7.11
C ALA A 85 -9.89 11.67 6.57
N GLN A 86 -10.19 12.51 5.56
CA GLN A 86 -11.53 12.66 4.99
C GLN A 86 -11.49 12.82 3.46
N SER A 87 -12.53 12.31 2.78
CA SER A 87 -12.86 12.69 1.41
C SER A 87 -14.17 13.49 1.45
N GLY A 88 -14.08 14.78 1.16
CA GLY A 88 -15.15 15.73 1.46
C GLY A 88 -15.48 15.75 2.96
N ASP A 89 -16.75 15.54 3.31
CA ASP A 89 -17.21 15.48 4.71
C ASP A 89 -17.20 14.06 5.30
N ASN A 90 -16.80 13.05 4.54
CA ASN A 90 -16.80 11.65 4.99
C ASN A 90 -15.41 11.21 5.45
N VAL A 91 -15.36 10.37 6.47
CA VAL A 91 -14.11 9.71 6.88
C VAL A 91 -13.61 8.82 5.74
N ALA A 92 -12.33 8.91 5.44
CA ALA A 92 -11.68 8.16 4.38
C ALA A 92 -10.61 7.21 4.94
N GLY A 93 -10.80 5.91 4.72
CA GLY A 93 -9.95 4.88 5.29
C GLY A 93 -10.17 4.67 6.78
N GLU A 94 -9.28 3.91 7.40
CA GLU A 94 -9.35 3.57 8.82
C GLU A 94 -8.04 3.97 9.53
N ILE A 95 -8.15 4.83 10.54
CA ILE A 95 -7.02 5.18 11.40
C ILE A 95 -6.99 4.24 12.60
N SER A 96 -5.81 3.74 12.94
CA SER A 96 -5.55 2.90 14.11
C SER A 96 -4.27 3.32 14.84
N LEU A 97 -4.12 2.85 16.08
CA LEU A 97 -2.92 3.16 16.87
C LEU A 97 -1.73 2.33 16.38
N ASN A 98 -0.61 3.00 16.14
CA ASN A 98 0.65 2.33 15.83
C ASN A 98 1.30 1.83 17.13
N SER A 99 1.81 0.59 17.11
CA SER A 99 2.44 -0.06 18.28
C SER A 99 3.71 0.64 18.78
N ASN A 100 4.37 1.41 17.92
CA ASN A 100 5.58 2.17 18.25
C ASN A 100 5.28 3.59 18.77
N SER A 101 4.02 3.99 18.79
CA SER A 101 3.60 5.30 19.28
C SER A 101 3.13 5.24 20.74
N SER A 102 3.67 6.11 21.56
CA SER A 102 3.20 6.33 22.93
C SER A 102 2.40 7.61 23.03
N ASN A 103 1.53 7.69 24.03
CA ASN A 103 0.70 8.87 24.31
C ASN A 103 -0.24 9.26 23.15
N THR A 104 -0.75 8.26 22.44
CA THR A 104 -1.81 8.38 21.43
C THR A 104 -3.05 7.64 21.87
N GLU A 105 -4.21 8.12 21.46
CA GLU A 105 -5.51 7.44 21.64
C GLU A 105 -6.44 7.76 20.48
N MET A 106 -7.44 6.91 20.29
CA MET A 106 -8.53 7.16 19.35
C MET A 106 -9.73 7.80 20.07
N THR A 107 -10.33 8.79 19.43
CA THR A 107 -11.62 9.34 19.85
C THR A 107 -12.56 9.39 18.65
N GLY A 108 -13.41 8.38 18.54
CA GLY A 108 -14.16 8.11 17.28
C GLY A 108 -13.20 7.84 16.14
N ASN A 109 -13.31 8.61 15.05
CA ASN A 109 -12.45 8.49 13.87
C ASN A 109 -11.20 9.40 13.91
N TYR A 110 -10.95 10.07 15.04
CA TYR A 110 -9.81 10.96 15.22
C TYR A 110 -8.72 10.25 16.02
N VAL A 111 -7.47 10.45 15.61
CA VAL A 111 -6.30 10.15 16.44
C VAL A 111 -5.86 11.41 17.15
N GLN A 112 -5.51 11.29 18.42
CA GLN A 112 -5.09 12.42 19.24
C GLN A 112 -4.06 11.99 20.29
N HIS A 113 -3.43 12.98 20.95
CA HIS A 113 -2.61 12.72 22.12
C HIS A 113 -3.48 12.25 23.30
N SER A 114 -3.01 11.25 24.05
CA SER A 114 -3.66 10.77 25.28
C SER A 114 -3.08 11.39 26.53
N ALA A 115 -1.91 12.03 26.41
CA ALA A 115 -1.25 12.78 27.47
C ALA A 115 -0.36 13.86 26.87
N ARG A 116 -0.15 14.95 27.62
CA ARG A 116 0.82 15.96 27.25
C ARG A 116 2.21 15.33 27.17
N THR A 117 2.92 15.56 26.08
CA THR A 117 4.30 15.12 25.87
C THR A 117 5.21 16.29 25.53
N THR A 118 6.51 16.15 25.79
CA THR A 118 7.54 17.12 25.41
C THR A 118 8.23 16.76 24.10
N SER A 119 7.92 15.62 23.51
CA SER A 119 8.52 15.23 22.23
C SER A 119 7.86 15.88 21.01
N GLY A 120 6.59 16.22 21.09
CA GLY A 120 5.84 16.83 19.97
C GLY A 120 5.69 15.93 18.74
N SER A 121 5.92 14.62 18.87
CA SER A 121 5.92 13.68 17.74
C SER A 121 5.10 12.44 18.08
N TRP A 122 4.26 12.01 17.14
CA TRP A 122 3.40 10.82 17.24
C TRP A 122 3.30 10.12 15.89
N VAL A 123 2.96 8.84 15.93
CA VAL A 123 2.75 8.01 14.73
C VAL A 123 1.42 7.26 14.88
N PHE A 124 0.70 7.13 13.80
CA PHE A 124 -0.51 6.30 13.70
C PHE A 124 -0.50 5.54 12.38
N ASP A 125 -1.28 4.45 12.31
CA ASP A 125 -1.45 3.69 11.08
C ASP A 125 -2.77 4.12 10.41
N TRP A 126 -2.73 4.24 9.11
CA TRP A 126 -3.90 4.51 8.28
C TRP A 126 -4.01 3.48 7.17
N VAL A 127 -5.13 2.77 7.13
CA VAL A 127 -5.48 1.86 6.03
C VAL A 127 -6.28 2.67 5.01
N ALA A 128 -5.76 2.75 3.79
CA ALA A 128 -6.45 3.45 2.70
C ALA A 128 -7.80 2.78 2.38
N PRO A 129 -8.79 3.53 1.86
CA PRO A 129 -10.02 2.94 1.34
C PRO A 129 -9.73 1.82 0.33
N SER A 130 -10.57 0.79 0.25
CA SER A 130 -10.41 -0.33 -0.67
C SER A 130 -10.57 0.01 -2.15
N GLY A 131 -10.94 1.24 -2.48
CA GLY A 131 -11.07 1.77 -3.84
C GLY A 131 -10.74 3.26 -3.90
N ASP A 132 -10.74 3.81 -5.10
CA ASP A 132 -10.60 5.25 -5.31
C ASP A 132 -11.85 5.98 -4.81
N VAL A 133 -11.67 6.86 -3.82
CA VAL A 133 -12.72 7.73 -3.26
C VAL A 133 -12.51 9.21 -3.61
N GLY A 134 -11.62 9.48 -4.56
CA GLY A 134 -11.17 10.81 -4.92
C GLY A 134 -10.11 11.37 -3.95
N GLU A 135 -10.01 12.68 -3.90
CA GLU A 135 -9.06 13.36 -3.01
C GLU A 135 -9.36 13.06 -1.55
N ILE A 136 -8.32 12.66 -0.81
CA ILE A 136 -8.35 12.48 0.64
C ILE A 136 -7.51 13.58 1.27
N THR A 137 -8.13 14.35 2.16
CA THR A 137 -7.48 15.40 2.92
C THR A 137 -7.17 14.90 4.34
N PHE A 138 -5.92 14.90 4.71
CA PHE A 138 -5.45 14.76 6.08
C PHE A 138 -5.43 16.12 6.74
N SER A 139 -6.15 16.26 7.83
CA SER A 139 -6.21 17.50 8.60
C SER A 139 -5.69 17.29 10.01
N ALA A 140 -4.88 18.22 10.51
CA ALA A 140 -4.42 18.21 11.89
C ALA A 140 -4.43 19.60 12.52
N SER A 141 -4.70 19.62 13.81
CA SER A 141 -4.45 20.77 14.69
C SER A 141 -3.44 20.39 15.74
N GLY A 142 -2.45 21.24 15.95
CA GLY A 142 -1.37 21.08 16.90
C GLY A 142 -1.32 22.21 17.91
N LEU A 143 -0.82 21.92 19.09
CA LEU A 143 -0.69 22.84 20.21
C LEU A 143 0.70 22.73 20.82
N ALA A 144 1.37 23.89 21.01
CA ALA A 144 2.57 24.02 21.83
C ALA A 144 2.25 24.93 23.04
N THR A 145 2.35 24.35 24.26
CA THR A 145 1.85 25.05 25.47
C THR A 145 2.86 25.96 26.12
N GLY A 146 2.45 27.19 26.40
CA GLY A 146 3.27 28.25 27.02
C GLY A 146 3.49 28.15 28.54
N GLY A 147 2.78 27.29 29.19
CA GLY A 147 3.14 26.83 30.53
C GLY A 147 2.66 27.59 31.75
N ASN A 148 1.67 28.41 31.67
CA ASN A 148 1.06 29.03 32.83
C ASN A 148 -0.20 28.28 33.24
N ASN A 149 -0.17 27.03 33.61
CA ASN A 149 -1.31 26.23 34.14
C ASN A 149 -2.73 26.70 33.73
N GLY A 150 -2.85 27.35 32.57
CA GLY A 150 -4.06 27.95 32.01
C GLY A 150 -4.04 27.84 30.49
N ASN A 151 -5.12 28.24 29.85
CA ASN A 151 -5.35 28.11 28.40
C ASN A 151 -4.79 29.35 27.62
N GLY A 152 -3.86 30.10 28.19
CA GLY A 152 -3.36 31.34 27.61
C GLY A 152 -1.88 31.31 27.26
N GLY A 153 -1.52 31.96 26.15
CA GLY A 153 -0.15 32.08 25.69
C GLY A 153 0.34 30.77 25.03
N ASP A 154 -0.56 30.02 24.46
CA ASP A 154 -0.26 28.78 23.72
C ASP A 154 -0.15 29.09 22.22
N ASP A 155 0.73 28.39 21.54
CA ASP A 155 0.86 28.42 20.07
C ASP A 155 -0.01 27.34 19.45
N ILE A 156 -0.85 27.73 18.50
CA ILE A 156 -1.82 26.85 17.85
C ILE A 156 -1.52 26.80 16.35
N TYR A 157 -1.41 25.62 15.84
CA TYR A 157 -1.09 25.36 14.42
C TYR A 157 -2.12 24.44 13.78
N THR A 158 -2.33 24.62 12.49
CA THR A 158 -3.19 23.75 11.67
C THR A 158 -2.50 23.43 10.36
N VAL A 159 -2.74 22.23 9.85
CA VAL A 159 -2.29 21.77 8.54
C VAL A 159 -3.38 20.97 7.87
N SER A 160 -3.45 21.06 6.55
CA SER A 160 -4.21 20.16 5.70
C SER A 160 -3.34 19.77 4.51
N SER A 161 -3.27 18.49 4.23
CA SER A 161 -2.53 17.92 3.10
C SER A 161 -3.42 16.95 2.37
N SER A 162 -3.48 17.04 1.05
CA SER A 162 -4.33 16.17 0.24
C SER A 162 -3.49 15.18 -0.57
N ILE A 163 -4.01 13.97 -0.69
CA ILE A 163 -3.49 12.91 -1.54
C ILE A 163 -4.62 12.35 -2.38
N ILE A 164 -4.29 11.75 -3.52
CA ILE A 164 -5.24 11.06 -4.40
C ILE A 164 -4.88 9.57 -4.48
N ALA A 165 -5.82 8.75 -4.92
CA ALA A 165 -5.48 7.38 -5.29
C ALA A 165 -4.35 7.40 -6.33
N GLN A 166 -3.41 6.50 -6.19
CA GLN A 166 -2.45 6.28 -7.26
C GLN A 166 -3.29 5.87 -8.49
N THR A 167 -3.25 6.70 -9.51
CA THR A 167 -3.80 6.29 -10.81
C THR A 167 -3.01 5.05 -11.19
N PRO A 168 -3.66 3.93 -11.53
CA PRO A 168 -2.93 2.84 -12.17
C PRO A 168 -2.13 3.49 -13.30
N ALA A 169 -0.83 3.26 -13.34
CA ALA A 169 -0.03 3.64 -14.48
C ALA A 169 -0.77 3.13 -15.73
N ASP A 170 -0.70 3.83 -16.85
CA ASP A 170 -1.29 3.35 -18.10
C ASP A 170 -0.56 2.04 -18.45
N PHE A 171 -1.05 0.93 -17.91
CA PHE A 171 -0.52 -0.38 -18.21
C PHE A 171 -0.70 -0.68 -19.69
N THR A 172 0.33 -1.24 -20.28
CA THR A 172 0.31 -1.58 -21.71
C THR A 172 0.83 -2.99 -21.89
N GLY A 173 -0.02 -3.92 -22.29
CA GLY A 173 0.37 -5.29 -22.56
C GLY A 173 -0.01 -6.29 -21.48
N LEU A 174 0.31 -7.56 -21.77
CA LEU A 174 0.22 -8.67 -20.83
C LEU A 174 1.57 -8.85 -20.13
N PHE A 175 1.53 -9.13 -18.83
CA PHE A 175 2.73 -9.45 -18.05
C PHE A 175 2.39 -10.24 -16.79
N PHE A 176 3.39 -10.90 -16.19
CA PHE A 176 3.22 -11.54 -14.90
C PHE A 176 3.06 -10.48 -13.81
N SER A 177 1.91 -10.43 -13.15
CA SER A 177 1.66 -9.57 -11.99
C SER A 177 2.12 -10.23 -10.69
N GLU A 178 1.97 -11.56 -10.59
CA GLU A 178 2.48 -12.33 -9.46
C GLU A 178 3.14 -13.64 -9.90
N TYR A 179 4.17 -14.02 -9.14
CA TYR A 179 4.87 -15.29 -9.22
C TYR A 179 4.92 -15.88 -7.83
N GLY A 180 4.21 -16.97 -7.61
CA GLY A 180 4.18 -17.66 -6.32
C GLY A 180 5.06 -18.90 -6.36
N GLU A 181 6.21 -18.84 -5.70
CA GLU A 181 7.07 -19.98 -5.39
C GLU A 181 7.00 -20.26 -3.89
N GLY A 182 5.88 -20.83 -3.46
CA GLY A 182 5.66 -21.24 -2.06
C GLY A 182 6.19 -22.63 -1.79
N SER A 183 6.14 -23.04 -0.53
CA SER A 183 6.58 -24.35 -0.08
C SER A 183 5.82 -25.49 -0.79
N SER A 184 6.55 -26.56 -1.14
CA SER A 184 5.97 -27.73 -1.82
C SER A 184 5.33 -27.36 -3.16
N SER A 185 4.06 -27.69 -3.36
CA SER A 185 3.31 -27.44 -4.60
C SER A 185 2.52 -26.12 -4.58
N ASN A 186 2.76 -25.21 -3.64
CA ASN A 186 2.12 -23.90 -3.60
C ASN A 186 2.70 -22.97 -4.67
N LYS A 187 2.46 -23.32 -5.93
CA LYS A 187 3.01 -22.64 -7.11
C LYS A 187 1.88 -22.07 -7.95
N TYR A 188 2.04 -20.83 -8.38
CA TYR A 188 1.12 -20.18 -9.32
C TYR A 188 1.79 -19.05 -10.10
N LEU A 189 1.21 -18.72 -11.22
CA LEU A 189 1.56 -17.58 -12.06
C LEU A 189 0.29 -16.77 -12.28
N GLU A 190 0.33 -15.48 -12.04
CA GLU A 190 -0.75 -14.55 -12.34
C GLU A 190 -0.35 -13.64 -13.49
N ILE A 191 -1.22 -13.54 -14.49
CA ILE A 191 -1.04 -12.71 -15.67
C ILE A 191 -2.04 -11.57 -15.63
N TYR A 192 -1.57 -10.34 -15.69
CA TYR A 192 -2.39 -9.15 -15.72
C TYR A 192 -2.60 -8.64 -17.15
N ASN A 193 -3.82 -8.26 -17.48
CA ASN A 193 -4.14 -7.58 -18.73
C ASN A 193 -4.13 -6.06 -18.54
N GLY A 194 -3.01 -5.43 -18.85
CA GLY A 194 -2.86 -3.98 -18.89
C GLY A 194 -3.20 -3.36 -20.25
N THR A 195 -3.71 -4.12 -21.22
CA THR A 195 -4.16 -3.57 -22.50
C THR A 195 -5.50 -2.85 -22.35
N GLY A 196 -5.84 -1.97 -23.28
CA GLY A 196 -7.14 -1.30 -23.30
C GLY A 196 -8.31 -2.18 -23.77
N ASP A 197 -8.06 -3.46 -24.11
CA ASP A 197 -9.03 -4.37 -24.71
C ASP A 197 -9.04 -5.73 -24.00
N VAL A 198 -10.12 -6.50 -24.16
CA VAL A 198 -10.17 -7.90 -23.77
C VAL A 198 -9.18 -8.69 -24.62
N VAL A 199 -8.29 -9.44 -23.99
CA VAL A 199 -7.27 -10.26 -24.69
C VAL A 199 -7.69 -11.73 -24.73
N SER A 200 -7.65 -12.34 -25.93
CA SER A 200 -7.72 -13.80 -26.09
C SER A 200 -6.37 -14.41 -25.74
N LEU A 201 -6.41 -15.55 -25.04
CA LEU A 201 -5.22 -16.33 -24.72
C LEU A 201 -4.95 -17.47 -25.72
N ASP A 202 -5.72 -17.57 -26.81
CA ASP A 202 -5.56 -18.66 -27.81
C ASP A 202 -4.16 -18.65 -28.48
N ASP A 203 -3.56 -17.44 -28.64
CA ASP A 203 -2.23 -17.25 -29.22
C ASP A 203 -1.18 -16.87 -28.15
N VAL A 204 -1.50 -17.04 -26.88
CA VAL A 204 -0.60 -16.78 -25.75
C VAL A 204 -0.13 -18.11 -25.16
N VAL A 205 1.14 -18.17 -24.76
CA VAL A 205 1.73 -19.35 -24.12
C VAL A 205 2.57 -18.94 -22.92
N ILE A 206 2.76 -19.87 -21.99
CA ILE A 206 3.82 -19.77 -21.00
C ILE A 206 4.91 -20.77 -21.36
N LEU A 207 6.13 -20.29 -21.51
CA LEU A 207 7.31 -21.11 -21.75
C LEU A 207 7.99 -21.39 -20.41
N GLY A 208 8.57 -22.57 -20.29
CA GLY A 208 9.34 -22.97 -19.12
C GLY A 208 10.59 -23.75 -19.47
N ASN A 209 11.60 -23.61 -18.66
CA ASN A 209 12.79 -24.45 -18.66
C ASN A 209 13.04 -25.04 -17.27
N TYR A 210 14.05 -25.88 -17.15
CA TYR A 210 14.52 -26.44 -15.89
C TYR A 210 16.04 -26.36 -15.83
N ASN A 211 16.57 -25.85 -14.69
CA ASN A 211 17.99 -25.86 -14.37
C ASN A 211 18.88 -25.36 -15.53
N GLY A 212 18.60 -24.17 -16.04
CA GLY A 212 19.38 -23.52 -17.09
C GLY A 212 19.32 -24.17 -18.49
N ASN A 213 18.51 -25.21 -18.69
CA ASN A 213 18.37 -25.85 -20.00
C ASN A 213 17.54 -24.98 -20.96
N PRO A 214 17.57 -25.28 -22.28
CA PRO A 214 16.67 -24.63 -23.25
C PRO A 214 15.18 -24.80 -22.89
N TRP A 215 14.32 -24.03 -23.54
CA TRP A 215 12.87 -24.21 -23.38
C TRP A 215 12.45 -25.65 -23.59
N SER A 216 11.85 -26.25 -22.57
CA SER A 216 11.39 -27.63 -22.56
C SER A 216 9.87 -27.76 -22.42
N GLU A 217 9.24 -26.71 -21.88
CA GLU A 217 7.79 -26.68 -21.62
C GLU A 217 7.13 -25.54 -22.39
N THR A 218 5.96 -25.86 -22.97
CA THR A 218 5.06 -24.86 -23.56
C THR A 218 3.66 -25.12 -23.06
N PHE A 219 3.19 -24.22 -22.21
CA PHE A 219 1.83 -24.27 -21.70
C PHE A 219 0.90 -23.46 -22.61
N THR A 220 -0.20 -24.06 -23.01
CA THR A 220 -1.27 -23.42 -23.78
C THR A 220 -2.53 -23.35 -22.92
N PHE A 221 -3.16 -22.18 -22.87
CA PHE A 221 -4.40 -21.98 -22.12
C PHE A 221 -5.57 -22.78 -22.72
N GLN A 222 -6.60 -23.01 -21.91
CA GLN A 222 -7.82 -23.63 -22.43
C GLN A 222 -8.41 -22.80 -23.57
N SER A 223 -8.89 -23.48 -24.62
CA SER A 223 -9.41 -22.78 -25.80
C SER A 223 -10.52 -21.81 -25.50
N GLY A 224 -10.37 -20.58 -25.99
CA GLY A 224 -11.31 -19.49 -25.79
C GLY A 224 -11.13 -18.77 -24.44
N ALA A 225 -10.08 -19.05 -23.68
CA ALA A 225 -9.74 -18.30 -22.49
C ALA A 225 -9.47 -16.82 -22.85
N THR A 226 -9.91 -15.92 -22.00
CA THR A 226 -9.74 -14.46 -22.19
C THR A 226 -9.44 -13.79 -20.86
N ILE A 227 -8.76 -12.65 -20.91
CA ILE A 227 -8.60 -11.76 -19.75
C ILE A 227 -9.30 -10.43 -20.06
N ALA A 228 -10.22 -10.00 -19.20
CA ALA A 228 -10.86 -8.70 -19.32
C ALA A 228 -9.87 -7.55 -19.07
N VAL A 229 -10.24 -6.34 -19.47
CA VAL A 229 -9.41 -5.15 -19.25
C VAL A 229 -9.19 -4.92 -17.75
N GLY A 230 -7.94 -4.84 -17.33
CA GLY A 230 -7.56 -4.62 -15.93
C GLY A 230 -7.80 -5.81 -15.01
N ASP A 231 -8.05 -6.99 -15.57
CA ASP A 231 -8.26 -8.24 -14.84
C ASP A 231 -7.02 -9.14 -14.91
N VAL A 232 -7.04 -10.25 -14.19
CA VAL A 232 -5.96 -11.22 -14.12
C VAL A 232 -6.42 -12.61 -14.58
N TYR A 233 -5.44 -13.47 -14.90
CA TYR A 233 -5.64 -14.91 -15.14
C TYR A 233 -4.60 -15.68 -14.34
N VAL A 234 -5.08 -16.57 -13.47
CA VAL A 234 -4.22 -17.32 -12.55
C VAL A 234 -4.12 -18.79 -13.00
N VAL A 235 -2.89 -19.24 -13.22
CA VAL A 235 -2.57 -20.65 -13.46
C VAL A 235 -1.88 -21.21 -12.23
N ALA A 236 -2.45 -22.23 -11.60
CA ALA A 236 -1.94 -22.80 -10.35
C ALA A 236 -1.70 -24.31 -10.42
N SER A 237 -0.85 -24.83 -9.54
CA SER A 237 -0.68 -26.25 -9.30
C SER A 237 -1.95 -26.87 -8.69
N SER A 238 -2.37 -28.03 -9.18
CA SER A 238 -3.50 -28.77 -8.59
C SER A 238 -3.23 -29.32 -7.19
N ASP A 239 -1.96 -29.38 -6.79
CA ASP A 239 -1.50 -29.82 -5.47
C ASP A 239 -1.20 -28.64 -4.52
N ALA A 240 -1.55 -27.40 -4.94
CA ALA A 240 -1.43 -26.22 -4.11
C ALA A 240 -2.46 -26.20 -2.97
N ASP A 241 -2.28 -25.30 -2.01
CA ASP A 241 -3.25 -25.05 -0.95
C ASP A 241 -4.64 -24.74 -1.55
N PRO A 242 -5.72 -25.27 -0.99
CA PRO A 242 -7.08 -25.00 -1.46
C PRO A 242 -7.43 -23.52 -1.60
N ALA A 243 -6.79 -22.64 -0.83
CA ALA A 243 -6.99 -21.20 -0.95
C ALA A 243 -6.41 -20.62 -2.24
N ILE A 244 -5.28 -21.15 -2.72
CA ILE A 244 -4.67 -20.79 -4.02
C ILE A 244 -5.54 -21.36 -5.16
N ILE A 245 -5.92 -22.64 -5.07
CA ILE A 245 -6.76 -23.29 -6.08
C ILE A 245 -8.10 -22.58 -6.26
N ALA A 246 -8.68 -22.06 -5.17
CA ALA A 246 -9.96 -21.35 -5.21
C ALA A 246 -9.91 -20.01 -5.97
N LEU A 247 -8.72 -19.44 -6.18
CA LEU A 247 -8.48 -18.19 -6.92
C LEU A 247 -7.98 -18.44 -8.36
N ALA A 248 -7.65 -19.69 -8.69
CA ALA A 248 -7.11 -20.02 -10.00
C ALA A 248 -8.22 -20.15 -11.07
N ASP A 249 -7.94 -19.58 -12.25
CA ASP A 249 -8.77 -19.78 -13.45
C ASP A 249 -8.48 -21.12 -14.11
N GLU A 250 -7.23 -21.59 -13.98
CA GLU A 250 -6.77 -22.85 -14.54
C GLU A 250 -5.85 -23.59 -13.56
N VAL A 251 -6.09 -24.89 -13.38
CA VAL A 251 -5.35 -25.70 -12.40
C VAL A 251 -4.77 -26.92 -13.11
N HIS A 252 -3.46 -27.14 -12.98
CA HIS A 252 -2.74 -28.22 -13.64
C HIS A 252 -2.02 -29.13 -12.66
N ALA A 253 -2.12 -30.45 -12.92
CA ALA A 253 -1.38 -31.45 -12.17
C ALA A 253 0.11 -31.41 -12.54
N TYR A 254 0.95 -31.79 -11.59
CA TYR A 254 2.36 -32.10 -11.85
C TYR A 254 2.43 -33.37 -12.71
N ALA A 255 2.30 -33.20 -14.03
CA ALA A 255 2.31 -34.27 -15.01
C ALA A 255 2.69 -33.74 -16.39
N ASP A 256 3.46 -34.56 -17.16
CA ASP A 256 3.75 -34.29 -18.56
C ASP A 256 2.43 -34.18 -19.39
N PRO A 257 2.26 -33.17 -20.28
CA PRO A 257 3.26 -32.17 -20.69
C PRO A 257 3.22 -30.86 -19.89
N TRP A 258 2.53 -30.75 -18.77
CA TRP A 258 2.18 -29.51 -18.12
C TRP A 258 2.92 -29.27 -16.80
N TYR A 259 4.24 -29.29 -16.82
CA TYR A 259 5.03 -28.99 -15.62
C TYR A 259 5.19 -27.49 -15.34
N ILE A 260 4.41 -26.62 -16.01
CA ILE A 260 4.62 -25.19 -15.97
C ILE A 260 4.55 -24.58 -14.55
N THR A 261 3.80 -25.22 -13.65
CA THR A 261 3.72 -24.86 -12.23
C THR A 261 4.64 -25.70 -11.33
N ALA A 262 5.66 -26.36 -11.90
CA ALA A 262 6.60 -27.21 -11.19
C ALA A 262 8.00 -26.56 -11.07
N PHE A 263 8.05 -25.28 -10.78
CA PHE A 263 9.30 -24.53 -10.60
C PHE A 263 9.72 -24.45 -9.12
N ASN A 264 11.00 -24.19 -8.87
CA ASN A 264 11.60 -24.16 -7.54
C ASN A 264 12.48 -22.92 -7.28
N GLY A 265 12.35 -21.88 -8.11
CA GLY A 265 13.03 -20.61 -7.95
C GLY A 265 14.14 -20.37 -8.97
N ASP A 266 14.74 -21.42 -9.51
CA ASP A 266 15.84 -21.41 -10.49
C ASP A 266 15.38 -21.76 -11.93
N ASP A 267 14.08 -21.94 -12.13
CA ASP A 267 13.49 -22.29 -13.40
C ASP A 267 12.84 -21.07 -14.07
N VAL A 268 13.25 -20.75 -15.28
CA VAL A 268 12.71 -19.59 -16.03
C VAL A 268 11.26 -19.83 -16.44
N ARG A 269 10.45 -18.79 -16.31
CA ARG A 269 9.09 -18.73 -16.85
C ARG A 269 8.92 -17.49 -17.71
N ALA A 270 8.47 -17.66 -18.96
CA ALA A 270 8.21 -16.54 -19.85
C ALA A 270 6.78 -16.58 -20.39
N LEU A 271 6.16 -15.41 -20.43
CA LEU A 271 4.90 -15.17 -21.12
C LEU A 271 5.22 -14.75 -22.55
N ALA A 272 4.63 -15.39 -23.53
CA ALA A 272 4.92 -15.13 -24.94
C ALA A 272 3.66 -15.20 -25.81
N THR A 273 3.69 -14.55 -26.96
CA THR A 273 2.73 -14.75 -28.05
C THR A 273 3.34 -15.63 -29.14
N VAL A 274 2.49 -16.44 -29.77
CA VAL A 274 2.87 -17.32 -30.87
C VAL A 274 2.07 -16.95 -32.11
N ASN A 275 2.77 -16.66 -33.22
CA ASN A 275 2.15 -16.38 -34.50
C ASN A 275 2.84 -17.21 -35.57
N GLY A 276 2.25 -18.38 -35.92
CA GLY A 276 2.89 -19.37 -36.74
C GLY A 276 4.15 -19.93 -36.08
N ASP A 277 5.29 -19.77 -36.74
CA ASP A 277 6.60 -20.23 -36.22
C ASP A 277 7.31 -19.12 -35.39
N GLU A 278 6.72 -17.94 -35.27
CA GLU A 278 7.32 -16.80 -34.53
C GLU A 278 6.80 -16.78 -33.10
N THR A 279 7.74 -16.74 -32.16
CA THR A 279 7.45 -16.58 -30.72
C THR A 279 8.04 -15.26 -30.25
N THR A 280 7.21 -14.42 -29.64
CA THR A 280 7.63 -13.13 -29.07
C THR A 280 7.42 -13.14 -27.56
N ILE A 281 8.51 -13.01 -26.81
CA ILE A 281 8.45 -12.90 -25.33
C ILE A 281 7.87 -11.55 -24.95
N LEU A 282 6.84 -11.57 -24.11
CA LEU A 282 6.20 -10.39 -23.53
C LEU A 282 6.80 -10.04 -22.17
N ASP A 283 7.05 -11.08 -21.36
CA ASP A 283 7.58 -10.96 -20.02
C ASP A 283 8.33 -12.22 -19.60
N ILE A 284 9.34 -12.10 -18.76
CA ILE A 284 10.16 -13.23 -18.30
C ILE A 284 10.49 -13.08 -16.81
N ILE A 285 10.56 -14.19 -16.12
CA ILE A 285 11.04 -14.35 -14.75
C ILE A 285 12.27 -15.24 -14.79
N GLY A 286 13.43 -14.69 -14.46
CA GLY A 286 14.73 -15.32 -14.65
C GLY A 286 15.33 -15.07 -16.05
N THR A 287 16.52 -15.57 -16.28
CA THR A 287 17.23 -15.47 -17.56
C THR A 287 17.70 -16.83 -18.04
N LEU A 288 17.81 -17.02 -19.36
CA LEU A 288 18.37 -18.21 -19.98
C LEU A 288 19.89 -18.12 -20.17
N ASP A 289 20.47 -16.94 -19.92
CA ASP A 289 21.92 -16.65 -19.99
C ASP A 289 22.33 -16.14 -18.62
N THR A 290 22.47 -17.06 -17.65
CA THR A 290 22.72 -16.71 -16.24
C THR A 290 24.17 -16.31 -16.02
N ASP A 291 25.13 -16.88 -16.74
CA ASP A 291 26.54 -16.53 -16.63
C ASP A 291 26.94 -15.30 -17.47
N GLY A 292 26.06 -14.84 -18.37
CA GLY A 292 26.21 -13.62 -19.13
C GLY A 292 27.19 -13.70 -20.29
N ASP A 293 27.47 -14.88 -20.81
CA ASP A 293 28.42 -15.10 -21.90
C ASP A 293 27.79 -14.89 -23.31
N GLY A 294 26.46 -14.74 -23.37
CA GLY A 294 25.66 -14.51 -24.57
C GLY A 294 25.21 -15.79 -25.25
N VAL A 295 25.39 -16.95 -24.63
CA VAL A 295 24.88 -18.23 -25.08
C VAL A 295 23.83 -18.70 -24.07
N SER A 296 22.64 -18.98 -24.49
CA SER A 296 21.51 -19.30 -23.60
C SER A 296 21.18 -20.79 -23.60
N GLY A 297 20.84 -21.32 -22.45
CA GLY A 297 20.29 -22.67 -22.30
C GLY A 297 21.37 -23.74 -22.32
N GLU A 298 22.55 -23.48 -21.75
CA GLU A 298 23.68 -24.41 -21.65
C GLU A 298 23.62 -25.34 -20.42
N GLY A 299 22.46 -25.45 -19.79
CA GLY A 299 22.27 -26.29 -18.61
C GLY A 299 22.94 -25.71 -17.37
N GLY A 300 23.81 -26.50 -16.70
CA GLY A 300 24.40 -26.10 -15.44
C GLY A 300 25.21 -24.79 -15.46
N ASP A 301 25.64 -24.31 -16.63
CA ASP A 301 26.33 -23.01 -16.74
C ASP A 301 25.33 -21.85 -16.65
N ASP A 302 24.08 -22.07 -17.07
CA ASP A 302 22.95 -21.12 -16.97
C ASP A 302 22.04 -21.38 -15.77
N ASP A 303 22.36 -22.33 -14.91
CA ASP A 303 21.62 -22.61 -13.68
C ASP A 303 22.04 -21.64 -12.56
N PRO A 304 21.14 -20.78 -12.05
CA PRO A 304 21.48 -19.88 -10.93
C PRO A 304 21.67 -20.61 -9.60
N GLY A 305 21.39 -21.90 -9.53
CA GLY A 305 21.54 -22.76 -8.36
C GLY A 305 20.31 -22.76 -7.45
N ASN A 306 20.03 -21.66 -6.76
CA ASN A 306 18.85 -21.54 -5.88
C ASN A 306 17.76 -20.63 -6.47
N GLY A 307 18.16 -19.57 -7.11
CA GLY A 307 17.25 -18.58 -7.70
C GLY A 307 17.97 -17.29 -8.08
N TRP A 308 17.22 -16.34 -8.61
CA TRP A 308 17.73 -15.01 -8.96
C TRP A 308 17.47 -14.01 -7.85
N ASP A 309 18.38 -13.05 -7.72
CA ASP A 309 18.20 -11.93 -6.80
C ASP A 309 17.06 -11.01 -7.28
N VAL A 310 16.17 -10.63 -6.38
CA VAL A 310 15.06 -9.70 -6.68
C VAL A 310 15.02 -8.58 -5.66
N ALA A 311 15.07 -7.34 -6.12
CA ALA A 311 14.98 -6.14 -5.29
C ALA A 311 15.99 -6.12 -4.11
N GLY A 312 17.17 -6.72 -4.28
CA GLY A 312 18.22 -6.81 -3.27
C GLY A 312 18.05 -7.95 -2.26
N ILE A 313 17.11 -8.85 -2.51
CA ILE A 313 16.96 -10.11 -1.77
C ILE A 313 17.67 -11.20 -2.55
N GLU A 314 18.69 -11.83 -1.93
CA GLU A 314 19.40 -12.99 -2.47
C GLU A 314 18.42 -14.17 -2.64
N ASP A 315 18.50 -14.86 -3.77
CA ASP A 315 17.61 -15.98 -4.14
C ASP A 315 16.11 -15.59 -4.06
N GLY A 316 15.76 -14.35 -4.38
CA GLY A 316 14.41 -13.79 -4.19
C GLY A 316 13.30 -14.50 -4.97
N THR A 317 13.63 -15.27 -6.01
CA THR A 317 12.67 -16.12 -6.74
C THR A 317 12.38 -17.45 -6.03
N GLN A 318 13.19 -17.87 -5.05
CA GLN A 318 13.01 -19.12 -4.31
C GLN A 318 12.24 -18.91 -2.99
N ASN A 319 11.22 -19.72 -2.73
CA ASN A 319 10.40 -19.70 -1.50
C ASN A 319 9.74 -18.35 -1.20
N HIS A 320 9.47 -17.55 -2.22
CA HIS A 320 8.84 -16.24 -2.11
C HIS A 320 7.62 -16.10 -3.03
N THR A 321 6.78 -15.13 -2.71
CA THR A 321 5.81 -14.60 -3.66
C THR A 321 6.34 -13.25 -4.15
N LEU A 322 6.55 -13.13 -5.44
CA LEU A 322 6.90 -11.88 -6.09
C LEU A 322 5.61 -11.20 -6.56
N VAL A 323 5.45 -9.93 -6.20
CA VAL A 323 4.35 -9.09 -6.68
C VAL A 323 4.95 -7.95 -7.47
N ARG A 324 4.51 -7.77 -8.70
CA ARG A 324 5.01 -6.72 -9.59
C ARG A 324 4.72 -5.34 -8.97
N ASN A 325 5.73 -4.49 -8.95
CA ASN A 325 5.55 -3.13 -8.47
C ASN A 325 4.59 -2.35 -9.39
N LEU A 326 3.67 -1.60 -8.82
CA LEU A 326 2.66 -0.83 -9.57
C LEU A 326 3.22 0.25 -10.50
N SER A 327 4.50 0.61 -10.36
CA SER A 327 5.19 1.48 -11.31
C SER A 327 5.61 0.77 -12.60
N VAL A 328 5.58 -0.56 -12.63
CA VAL A 328 5.88 -1.37 -13.81
C VAL A 328 4.60 -1.54 -14.63
N VAL A 329 4.57 -0.98 -15.82
CA VAL A 329 3.36 -0.84 -16.64
C VAL A 329 3.27 -1.87 -17.77
N GLN A 330 4.32 -2.64 -18.01
CA GLN A 330 4.41 -3.65 -19.05
C GLN A 330 5.40 -4.75 -18.66
N GLY A 331 5.39 -5.85 -19.38
CA GLY A 331 6.41 -6.89 -19.26
C GLY A 331 7.79 -6.39 -19.71
N ASN A 332 8.81 -7.14 -19.31
CA ASN A 332 10.21 -6.77 -19.59
C ASN A 332 10.70 -7.18 -21.00
N GLY A 333 9.85 -7.85 -21.81
CA GLY A 333 10.19 -8.24 -23.18
C GLY A 333 11.30 -9.29 -23.30
N GLY A 334 11.63 -9.99 -22.21
CA GLY A 334 12.70 -10.99 -22.15
C GLY A 334 14.00 -10.49 -21.54
N ASP A 335 14.03 -9.27 -20.99
CA ASP A 335 15.19 -8.67 -20.32
C ASP A 335 14.95 -8.66 -18.81
N TRP A 336 15.49 -9.69 -18.11
CA TRP A 336 15.31 -9.89 -16.65
C TRP A 336 16.18 -9.00 -15.79
#